data_0e57bfa01836af760bcb7dc181e84c16
#
_entry.id   0e57bfa01836af760bcb7dc181e84c16
#
_cell.length_a   1.000
_cell.length_b   1.000
_cell.length_c   1.000
_cell.angle_alpha   90.00
_cell.angle_beta   90.00
_cell.angle_gamma   90.00
#
_symmetry.space_group_name_H-M   'P 1'
#
loop_
_entity.id
_entity.type
_entity.pdbx_description
1 polymer ?
#
loop_
_entity_poly.entity_id
_entity_poly.type
_entity_poly.pdbx_seq_one_letter_code
_entity_poly.pdbx_strand_id
1 'polypeptide(L)'
;MEFMLDTLNLEEIKKWSEVLPLAGVTSNPTIAKKEGKIDFFERIRAVREIIGEGPSIHVQVVAKDYEGILKDATEIRKKCDDAVYIKVPVTPAGLAAIKTLKPEGYKITATAIYTTFQGLLAIEAGADYLAPYYNRMENLNIDSDAVISQLAQAIEREHSASKILAASFKNVSQINRAFAD
;
A
#
# COMPACT_ATOMS: atom_id res chain seq x y z
N MET A 1 5.58 -14.41 3.60
CA MET A 1 4.30 -13.84 4.03
C MET A 1 4.60 -12.64 4.93
N GLU A 2 3.91 -11.52 4.75
CA GLU A 2 4.14 -10.28 5.50
C GLU A 2 2.80 -9.78 6.05
N PHE A 3 2.72 -9.47 7.34
CA PHE A 3 1.54 -8.89 7.96
C PHE A 3 1.80 -7.41 8.28
N MET A 4 0.88 -6.55 7.87
CA MET A 4 0.94 -5.11 8.10
C MET A 4 -0.33 -4.62 8.75
N LEU A 5 -0.23 -3.60 9.59
CA LEU A 5 -1.37 -2.92 10.19
C LEU A 5 -1.82 -1.77 9.29
N ASP A 6 -3.11 -1.72 8.96
CA ASP A 6 -3.70 -0.64 8.13
C ASP A 6 -4.39 0.39 9.03
N THR A 7 -3.60 1.14 9.80
CA THR A 7 -4.06 2.10 10.82
C THR A 7 -3.01 3.18 11.12
N LEU A 8 -3.43 4.30 11.67
CA LEU A 8 -2.58 5.34 12.28
C LEU A 8 -2.87 5.54 13.78
N ASN A 9 -3.64 4.64 14.39
CA ASN A 9 -3.88 4.66 15.83
C ASN A 9 -2.63 4.14 16.56
N LEU A 10 -1.97 5.00 17.32
CA LEU A 10 -0.69 4.67 17.98
C LEU A 10 -0.84 3.59 19.05
N GLU A 11 -1.94 3.58 19.79
CA GLU A 11 -2.18 2.57 20.81
C GLU A 11 -2.36 1.18 20.20
N GLU A 12 -3.12 1.09 19.09
CA GLU A 12 -3.28 -0.16 18.34
C GLU A 12 -1.93 -0.63 17.74
N ILE A 13 -1.17 0.29 17.15
CA ILE A 13 0.14 -0.04 16.59
C ILE A 13 1.08 -0.55 17.68
N LYS A 14 1.17 0.11 18.82
CA LYS A 14 2.00 -0.30 19.95
C LYS A 14 1.60 -1.67 20.45
N LYS A 15 0.32 -1.87 20.73
CA LYS A 15 -0.22 -3.15 21.21
C LYS A 15 0.11 -4.31 20.27
N TRP A 16 -0.13 -4.16 18.99
CA TRP A 16 0.02 -5.24 18.03
C TRP A 16 1.48 -5.44 17.58
N SER A 17 2.33 -4.41 17.63
CA SER A 17 3.76 -4.56 17.36
C SER A 17 4.48 -5.44 18.40
N GLU A 18 3.97 -5.50 19.62
CA GLU A 18 4.49 -6.38 20.67
C GLU A 18 4.07 -7.84 20.51
N VAL A 19 2.99 -8.11 19.76
CA VAL A 19 2.37 -9.44 19.65
C VAL A 19 2.61 -10.10 18.30
N LEU A 20 2.61 -9.30 17.22
CA LEU A 20 2.67 -9.82 15.85
C LEU A 20 4.07 -9.67 15.25
N PRO A 21 4.49 -10.59 14.38
CA PRO A 21 5.68 -10.41 13.55
C PRO A 21 5.37 -9.35 12.47
N LEU A 22 5.34 -8.08 12.88
CA LEU A 22 4.88 -6.97 12.06
C LEU A 22 5.90 -6.63 10.97
N ALA A 23 5.46 -6.68 9.70
CA ALA A 23 6.26 -6.29 8.54
C ALA A 23 6.12 -4.81 8.16
N GLY A 24 5.06 -4.15 8.63
CA GLY A 24 4.88 -2.73 8.34
C GLY A 24 3.56 -2.15 8.82
N VAL A 25 3.42 -0.84 8.57
CA VAL A 25 2.20 -0.07 8.80
C VAL A 25 1.82 0.65 7.53
N THR A 26 0.57 0.56 7.16
CA THR A 26 0.01 1.23 5.98
C THR A 26 -1.04 2.24 6.38
N SER A 27 -1.19 3.28 5.60
CA SER A 27 -2.22 4.29 5.77
C SER A 27 -2.83 4.72 4.44
N ASN A 28 -3.89 5.48 4.52
CA ASN A 28 -4.50 6.18 3.41
C ASN A 28 -5.24 7.43 3.92
N PRO A 29 -5.70 8.35 3.05
CA PRO A 29 -6.39 9.57 3.50
C PRO A 29 -7.63 9.33 4.36
N THR A 30 -8.35 8.22 4.14
CA THR A 30 -9.52 7.88 4.95
C THR A 30 -9.13 7.47 6.37
N ILE A 31 -8.05 6.71 6.52
CA ILE A 31 -7.49 6.33 7.82
C ILE A 31 -7.00 7.57 8.56
N ALA A 32 -6.24 8.45 7.89
CA ALA A 32 -5.76 9.69 8.50
C ALA A 32 -6.92 10.58 9.01
N LYS A 33 -8.00 10.69 8.25
CA LYS A 33 -9.20 11.45 8.65
C LYS A 33 -9.89 10.90 9.90
N LYS A 34 -9.86 9.58 10.13
CA LYS A 34 -10.46 8.96 11.32
C LYS A 34 -9.74 9.32 12.61
N GLU A 35 -8.46 9.64 12.54
CA GLU A 35 -7.67 10.08 13.70
C GLU A 35 -7.96 11.54 14.11
N GLY A 36 -8.87 12.24 13.41
CA GLY A 36 -9.23 13.61 13.70
C GLY A 36 -8.20 14.64 13.26
N LYS A 37 -8.03 15.70 14.04
CA LYS A 37 -7.03 16.74 13.76
C LYS A 37 -5.66 16.28 14.28
N ILE A 38 -4.84 15.76 13.40
CA ILE A 38 -3.46 15.33 13.68
C ILE A 38 -2.47 16.09 12.80
N ASP A 39 -1.26 16.34 13.28
CA ASP A 39 -0.13 16.58 12.38
C ASP A 39 0.27 15.25 11.77
N PHE A 40 0.05 15.11 10.46
CA PHE A 40 0.22 13.84 9.76
C PHE A 40 1.68 13.35 9.82
N PHE A 41 2.64 14.23 9.60
CA PHE A 41 4.04 13.82 9.56
C PHE A 41 4.61 13.57 10.97
N GLU A 42 4.15 14.28 11.98
CA GLU A 42 4.44 13.93 13.38
C GLU A 42 3.87 12.56 13.75
N ARG A 43 2.65 12.25 13.29
CA ARG A 43 2.04 10.94 13.49
C ARG A 43 2.87 9.83 12.82
N ILE A 44 3.35 10.02 11.59
CA ILE A 44 4.21 9.04 10.92
C ILE A 44 5.54 8.86 11.65
N ARG A 45 6.15 9.92 12.17
CA ARG A 45 7.36 9.80 13.01
C ARG A 45 7.10 8.99 14.27
N ALA A 46 5.98 9.24 14.97
CA ALA A 46 5.59 8.46 16.13
C ALA A 46 5.35 6.97 15.79
N VAL A 47 4.76 6.67 14.63
CA VAL A 47 4.65 5.29 14.14
C VAL A 47 6.03 4.67 13.99
N ARG A 48 6.99 5.37 13.35
CA ARG A 48 8.36 4.89 13.18
C ARG A 48 9.06 4.62 14.51
N GLU A 49 8.89 5.48 15.51
CA GLU A 49 9.42 5.29 16.84
C GLU A 49 8.91 4.02 17.52
N ILE A 50 7.63 3.69 17.33
CA ILE A 50 7.01 2.49 17.89
C ILE A 50 7.50 1.21 17.20
N ILE A 51 7.51 1.18 15.86
CA ILE A 51 7.81 -0.04 15.11
C ILE A 51 9.30 -0.25 14.82
N GLY A 52 10.15 0.77 15.06
CA GLY A 52 11.57 0.71 14.74
C GLY A 52 11.86 0.78 13.23
N GLU A 53 13.11 0.52 12.83
CA GLU A 53 13.57 0.69 11.44
C GLU A 53 13.31 -0.52 10.54
N GLY A 54 13.03 -1.70 11.09
CA GLY A 54 12.83 -2.93 10.32
C GLY A 54 11.53 -2.94 9.50
N PRO A 55 10.37 -2.70 10.13
CA PRO A 55 9.09 -2.70 9.45
C PRO A 55 8.91 -1.51 8.50
N SER A 56 8.22 -1.73 7.38
CA SER A 56 7.97 -0.70 6.37
C SER A 56 6.84 0.27 6.76
N ILE A 57 6.88 1.48 6.26
CA ILE A 57 5.78 2.45 6.36
C ILE A 57 5.32 2.81 4.95
N HIS A 58 4.00 2.80 4.73
CA HIS A 58 3.40 3.07 3.44
C HIS A 58 2.46 4.28 3.53
N VAL A 59 2.77 5.35 2.83
CA VAL A 59 2.05 6.63 2.87
C VAL A 59 1.49 6.98 1.50
N GLN A 60 0.20 7.28 1.43
CA GLN A 60 -0.49 7.57 0.17
C GLN A 60 -0.42 9.04 -0.20
N VAL A 61 -0.14 9.32 -1.47
CA VAL A 61 -0.31 10.64 -2.08
C VAL A 61 -1.78 11.06 -2.07
N VAL A 62 -2.05 12.35 -2.00
CA VAL A 62 -3.40 12.93 -1.98
C VAL A 62 -3.79 13.54 -3.32
N ALA A 63 -2.80 14.07 -4.04
CA ALA A 63 -3.00 14.63 -5.36
C ALA A 63 -3.49 13.59 -6.37
N LYS A 64 -4.22 14.03 -7.39
CA LYS A 64 -4.83 13.17 -8.41
C LYS A 64 -4.22 13.34 -9.80
N ASP A 65 -3.53 14.44 -10.02
CA ASP A 65 -2.80 14.73 -11.26
C ASP A 65 -1.33 14.36 -11.14
N TYR A 66 -0.68 14.23 -12.28
CA TYR A 66 0.71 13.75 -12.37
C TYR A 66 1.69 14.62 -11.57
N GLU A 67 1.67 15.95 -11.78
CA GLU A 67 2.59 16.88 -11.13
C GLU A 67 2.40 16.91 -9.61
N GLY A 68 1.14 16.91 -9.17
CA GLY A 68 0.79 16.85 -7.76
C GLY A 68 1.25 15.56 -7.10
N ILE A 69 1.15 14.41 -7.77
CA ILE A 69 1.62 13.12 -7.25
C ILE A 69 3.14 13.15 -7.06
N LEU A 70 3.91 13.68 -8.01
CA LEU A 70 5.37 13.79 -7.89
C LEU A 70 5.76 14.70 -6.72
N LYS A 71 5.06 15.82 -6.57
CA LYS A 71 5.26 16.75 -5.45
C LYS A 71 4.97 16.09 -4.10
N ASP A 72 3.83 15.42 -3.98
CA ASP A 72 3.45 14.68 -2.76
C ASP A 72 4.49 13.61 -2.42
N ALA A 73 4.92 12.82 -3.41
CA ALA A 73 5.94 11.78 -3.22
C ALA A 73 7.25 12.35 -2.67
N THR A 74 7.70 13.46 -3.24
CA THR A 74 8.91 14.17 -2.80
C THR A 74 8.76 14.69 -1.37
N GLU A 75 7.62 15.27 -1.04
CA GLU A 75 7.35 15.78 0.31
C GLU A 75 7.28 14.65 1.35
N ILE A 76 6.60 13.55 1.02
CA ILE A 76 6.49 12.37 1.88
C ILE A 76 7.90 11.81 2.17
N ARG A 77 8.71 11.56 1.14
CA ARG A 77 10.06 11.03 1.30
C ARG A 77 10.92 11.96 2.16
N LYS A 78 10.88 13.27 1.93
CA LYS A 78 11.64 14.27 2.69
C LYS A 78 11.24 14.35 4.17
N LYS A 79 9.95 14.19 4.49
CA LYS A 79 9.42 14.38 5.84
C LYS A 79 9.30 13.10 6.65
N CYS A 80 9.31 11.94 6.00
CA CYS A 80 9.34 10.64 6.66
C CYS A 80 10.78 10.12 6.72
N ASP A 81 11.13 9.26 5.78
CA ASP A 81 12.47 8.70 5.59
C ASP A 81 12.63 8.17 4.15
N ASP A 82 13.86 7.83 3.75
CA ASP A 82 14.14 7.28 2.42
C ASP A 82 13.61 5.85 2.22
N ALA A 83 13.21 5.18 3.31
CA ALA A 83 12.69 3.83 3.28
C ALA A 83 11.17 3.77 3.12
N VAL A 84 10.47 4.93 3.20
CA VAL A 84 9.02 5.00 3.06
C VAL A 84 8.55 4.52 1.68
N TYR A 85 7.48 3.74 1.66
CA TYR A 85 6.78 3.37 0.43
C TYR A 85 5.73 4.42 0.10
N ILE A 86 5.81 4.97 -1.10
CA ILE A 86 4.81 5.92 -1.60
C ILE A 86 3.64 5.12 -2.19
N LYS A 87 2.46 5.27 -1.60
CA LYS A 87 1.24 4.65 -2.15
C LYS A 87 0.66 5.54 -3.23
N VAL A 88 0.59 5.01 -4.44
CA VAL A 88 0.10 5.73 -5.62
C VAL A 88 -1.11 4.96 -6.21
N PRO A 89 -2.29 5.59 -6.32
CA PRO A 89 -3.46 4.96 -6.96
C PRO A 89 -3.20 4.61 -8.42
N VAL A 90 -3.66 3.44 -8.85
CA VAL A 90 -3.53 2.98 -10.24
C VAL A 90 -4.56 3.68 -11.12
N THR A 91 -4.19 4.86 -11.57
CA THR A 91 -4.87 5.73 -12.53
C THR A 91 -3.89 6.08 -13.66
N PRO A 92 -4.32 6.65 -14.80
CA PRO A 92 -3.38 7.10 -15.82
C PRO A 92 -2.30 8.04 -15.28
N ALA A 93 -2.66 9.03 -14.46
CA ALA A 93 -1.70 9.93 -13.81
C ALA A 93 -0.79 9.20 -12.82
N GLY A 94 -1.36 8.28 -12.03
CA GLY A 94 -0.61 7.46 -11.06
C GLY A 94 0.40 6.55 -11.74
N LEU A 95 0.03 5.84 -12.81
CA LEU A 95 0.94 4.99 -13.57
C LEU A 95 2.09 5.80 -14.20
N ALA A 96 1.78 6.98 -14.78
CA ALA A 96 2.81 7.89 -15.29
C ALA A 96 3.78 8.32 -14.18
N ALA A 97 3.25 8.67 -12.99
CA ALA A 97 4.07 9.03 -11.84
C ALA A 97 4.93 7.86 -11.33
N ILE A 98 4.40 6.64 -11.24
CA ILE A 98 5.17 5.44 -10.86
C ILE A 98 6.35 5.25 -11.81
N LYS A 99 6.10 5.32 -13.12
CA LYS A 99 7.13 5.19 -14.16
C LYS A 99 8.24 6.23 -14.01
N THR A 100 7.94 7.42 -13.53
CA THR A 100 8.92 8.49 -13.26
C THR A 100 9.65 8.27 -11.94
N LEU A 101 8.94 7.92 -10.87
CA LEU A 101 9.51 7.79 -9.53
C LEU A 101 10.41 6.56 -9.36
N LYS A 102 10.11 5.45 -10.03
CA LYS A 102 10.88 4.21 -9.87
C LYS A 102 12.36 4.35 -10.26
N PRO A 103 12.74 4.93 -11.41
CA PRO A 103 14.14 5.16 -11.77
C PRO A 103 14.88 6.09 -10.79
N GLU A 104 14.15 6.95 -10.07
CA GLU A 104 14.70 7.85 -9.05
C GLU A 104 14.87 7.17 -7.67
N GLY A 105 14.64 5.85 -7.59
CA GLY A 105 14.85 5.04 -6.40
C GLY A 105 13.72 5.15 -5.36
N TYR A 106 12.53 5.61 -5.75
CA TYR A 106 11.39 5.56 -4.85
C TYR A 106 10.86 4.14 -4.68
N LYS A 107 10.47 3.79 -3.47
CA LYS A 107 9.73 2.58 -3.15
C LYS A 107 8.24 2.84 -3.35
N ILE A 108 7.56 1.99 -4.13
CA ILE A 108 6.19 2.24 -4.58
C ILE A 108 5.24 1.13 -4.17
N THR A 109 4.11 1.51 -3.59
CA THR A 109 2.93 0.67 -3.44
C THR A 109 1.84 1.16 -4.39
N ALA A 110 1.58 0.41 -5.45
CA ALA A 110 0.44 0.68 -6.34
C ALA A 110 -0.86 0.31 -5.62
N THR A 111 -1.77 1.25 -5.46
CA THR A 111 -2.97 1.07 -4.64
C THR A 111 -4.26 1.36 -5.41
N ALA A 112 -5.42 1.13 -4.78
CA ALA A 112 -6.72 1.23 -5.41
C ALA A 112 -6.84 0.32 -6.65
N ILE A 113 -6.37 -0.91 -6.53
CA ILE A 113 -6.46 -1.95 -7.55
C ILE A 113 -7.80 -2.69 -7.35
N TYR A 114 -8.60 -2.75 -8.39
CA TYR A 114 -9.91 -3.41 -8.44
C TYR A 114 -10.00 -4.48 -9.54
N THR A 115 -9.05 -4.49 -10.45
CA THR A 115 -9.03 -5.45 -11.57
C THR A 115 -7.63 -6.02 -11.78
N THR A 116 -7.57 -7.22 -12.34
CA THR A 116 -6.30 -7.84 -12.75
C THR A 116 -5.50 -6.93 -13.67
N PHE A 117 -6.15 -6.30 -14.65
CA PHE A 117 -5.46 -5.44 -15.61
C PHE A 117 -4.79 -4.23 -14.96
N GLN A 118 -5.42 -3.60 -13.96
CA GLN A 118 -4.76 -2.53 -13.19
C GLN A 118 -3.50 -3.05 -12.48
N GLY A 119 -3.57 -4.23 -11.89
CA GLY A 119 -2.40 -4.84 -11.25
C GLY A 119 -1.28 -5.18 -12.23
N LEU A 120 -1.61 -5.71 -13.40
CA LEU A 120 -0.61 -6.00 -14.47
C LEU A 120 0.10 -4.73 -14.93
N LEU A 121 -0.63 -3.63 -15.13
CA LEU A 121 -0.02 -2.33 -15.47
C LEU A 121 0.89 -1.80 -14.34
N ALA A 122 0.53 -2.04 -13.09
CA ALA A 122 1.34 -1.64 -11.94
C ALA A 122 2.63 -2.48 -11.82
N ILE A 123 2.57 -3.79 -12.12
CA ILE A 123 3.75 -4.67 -12.22
C ILE A 123 4.70 -4.14 -13.28
N GLU A 124 4.19 -3.88 -14.48
CA GLU A 124 4.98 -3.38 -15.62
C GLU A 124 5.59 -2.00 -15.35
N ALA A 125 4.89 -1.15 -14.58
CA ALA A 125 5.42 0.14 -14.14
C ALA A 125 6.49 0.01 -13.03
N GLY A 126 6.74 -1.19 -12.51
CA GLY A 126 7.78 -1.50 -11.53
C GLY A 126 7.38 -1.26 -10.07
N ALA A 127 6.10 -1.30 -9.73
CA ALA A 127 5.66 -1.18 -8.35
C ALA A 127 6.21 -2.31 -7.47
N ASP A 128 6.66 -1.99 -6.26
CA ASP A 128 7.19 -2.98 -5.30
C ASP A 128 6.06 -3.76 -4.62
N TYR A 129 4.94 -3.08 -4.34
CA TYR A 129 3.73 -3.69 -3.79
C TYR A 129 2.50 -3.34 -4.63
N LEU A 130 1.60 -4.30 -4.72
CA LEU A 130 0.28 -4.17 -5.33
C LEU A 130 -0.77 -4.29 -4.23
N ALA A 131 -1.61 -3.27 -4.04
CA ALA A 131 -2.63 -3.26 -3.02
C ALA A 131 -4.06 -3.38 -3.63
N PRO A 132 -4.51 -4.61 -3.98
CA PRO A 132 -5.89 -4.86 -4.36
C PRO A 132 -6.82 -4.69 -3.14
N TYR A 133 -7.97 -4.06 -3.37
CA TYR A 133 -8.96 -3.76 -2.34
C TYR A 133 -10.03 -4.86 -2.27
N TYR A 134 -9.75 -5.91 -1.50
CA TYR A 134 -10.52 -7.15 -1.46
C TYR A 134 -12.02 -6.92 -1.26
N ASN A 135 -12.45 -6.38 -0.13
CA ASN A 135 -13.87 -6.17 0.15
C ASN A 135 -14.54 -5.18 -0.81
N ARG A 136 -13.79 -4.21 -1.33
CA ARG A 136 -14.36 -3.25 -2.29
C ARG A 136 -14.60 -3.91 -3.65
N MET A 137 -13.76 -4.86 -4.07
CA MET A 137 -14.00 -5.67 -5.26
C MET A 137 -15.26 -6.50 -5.09
N GLU A 138 -15.43 -7.20 -3.96
CA GLU A 138 -16.66 -7.97 -3.67
C GLU A 138 -17.91 -7.09 -3.70
N ASN A 139 -17.85 -5.87 -3.12
CA ASN A 139 -18.97 -4.92 -3.17
C ASN A 139 -19.32 -4.45 -4.59
N LEU A 140 -18.41 -4.59 -5.53
CA LEU A 140 -18.62 -4.30 -6.96
C LEU A 140 -18.94 -5.56 -7.78
N ASN A 141 -19.20 -6.71 -7.13
CA ASN A 141 -19.38 -8.00 -7.75
C ASN A 141 -18.19 -8.45 -8.63
N ILE A 142 -16.99 -8.04 -8.25
CA ILE A 142 -15.73 -8.51 -8.84
C ILE A 142 -15.23 -9.70 -8.00
N ASP A 143 -14.84 -10.77 -8.67
CA ASP A 143 -14.23 -11.93 -8.04
C ASP A 143 -12.83 -11.58 -7.54
N SER A 144 -12.73 -11.27 -6.25
CA SER A 144 -11.47 -10.84 -5.62
C SER A 144 -10.45 -11.96 -5.52
N ASP A 145 -10.90 -13.21 -5.35
CA ASP A 145 -10.01 -14.37 -5.30
C ASP A 145 -9.34 -14.57 -6.66
N ALA A 146 -10.14 -14.54 -7.74
CA ALA A 146 -9.61 -14.63 -9.10
C ALA A 146 -8.62 -13.50 -9.44
N VAL A 147 -8.90 -12.27 -9.00
CA VAL A 147 -7.96 -11.14 -9.22
C VAL A 147 -6.62 -11.39 -8.50
N ILE A 148 -6.65 -11.80 -7.24
CA ILE A 148 -5.42 -12.05 -6.47
C ILE A 148 -4.63 -13.20 -7.06
N SER A 149 -5.29 -14.33 -7.37
CA SER A 149 -4.66 -15.51 -8.00
C SER A 149 -4.01 -15.15 -9.34
N GLN A 150 -4.71 -14.44 -10.21
CA GLN A 150 -4.16 -14.00 -11.51
C GLN A 150 -2.95 -13.08 -11.36
N LEU A 151 -2.96 -12.19 -10.37
CA LEU A 151 -1.81 -11.31 -10.09
C LEU A 151 -0.63 -12.11 -9.53
N ALA A 152 -0.86 -13.07 -8.63
CA ALA A 152 0.17 -13.96 -8.11
C ALA A 152 0.84 -14.76 -9.24
N GLN A 153 0.03 -15.37 -10.11
CA GLN A 153 0.51 -16.10 -11.29
C GLN A 153 1.30 -15.20 -12.26
N ALA A 154 0.87 -13.96 -12.46
CA ALA A 154 1.60 -13.01 -13.31
C ALA A 154 2.96 -12.65 -12.70
N ILE A 155 3.02 -12.36 -11.40
CA ILE A 155 4.27 -12.07 -10.69
C ILE A 155 5.25 -13.24 -10.83
N GLU A 156 4.79 -14.47 -10.64
CA GLU A 156 5.60 -15.69 -10.77
C GLU A 156 6.09 -15.88 -12.22
N ARG A 157 5.19 -15.84 -13.20
CA ARG A 157 5.49 -16.04 -14.62
C ARG A 157 6.50 -15.03 -15.16
N GLU A 158 6.34 -13.75 -14.79
CA GLU A 158 7.22 -12.66 -15.26
C GLU A 158 8.46 -12.49 -14.36
N HIS A 159 8.64 -13.34 -13.34
CA HIS A 159 9.72 -13.24 -12.35
C HIS A 159 9.81 -11.82 -11.75
N SER A 160 8.68 -11.19 -11.54
CA SER A 160 8.61 -9.84 -10.97
C SER A 160 8.99 -9.83 -9.49
N ALA A 161 9.67 -8.76 -9.06
CA ALA A 161 9.95 -8.52 -7.64
C ALA A 161 8.74 -7.94 -6.87
N SER A 162 7.63 -7.66 -7.55
CA SER A 162 6.42 -7.13 -6.93
C SER A 162 5.83 -8.12 -5.93
N LYS A 163 5.24 -7.61 -4.85
CA LYS A 163 4.50 -8.39 -3.86
C LYS A 163 3.05 -7.95 -3.80
N ILE A 164 2.14 -8.87 -3.52
CA ILE A 164 0.74 -8.54 -3.27
C ILE A 164 0.58 -8.11 -1.82
N LEU A 165 0.02 -6.91 -1.62
CA LEU A 165 -0.37 -6.34 -0.33
C LEU A 165 -1.90 -6.17 -0.32
N ALA A 166 -2.63 -7.29 -0.26
CA ALA A 166 -4.08 -7.28 -0.24
C ALA A 166 -4.59 -6.50 0.98
N ALA A 167 -5.56 -5.64 0.75
CA ALA A 167 -6.05 -4.69 1.75
C ALA A 167 -7.59 -4.60 1.74
N SER A 168 -8.12 -3.80 2.68
CA SER A 168 -9.58 -3.57 2.76
C SER A 168 -10.38 -4.82 3.15
N PHE A 169 -9.83 -5.69 3.98
CA PHE A 169 -10.55 -6.83 4.54
C PHE A 169 -11.60 -6.39 5.58
N LYS A 170 -12.70 -7.13 5.68
CA LYS A 170 -13.78 -6.89 6.65
C LYS A 170 -14.00 -8.06 7.60
N ASN A 171 -13.48 -9.22 7.27
CA ASN A 171 -13.57 -10.42 8.10
C ASN A 171 -12.42 -11.40 7.82
N VAL A 172 -12.24 -12.35 8.72
CA VAL A 172 -11.17 -13.35 8.64
C VAL A 172 -11.33 -14.29 7.43
N SER A 173 -12.57 -14.56 7.00
CA SER A 173 -12.81 -15.41 5.84
C SER A 173 -12.20 -14.82 4.56
N GLN A 174 -12.30 -13.50 4.39
CA GLN A 174 -11.66 -12.81 3.25
C GLN A 174 -10.13 -12.96 3.28
N ILE A 175 -9.53 -12.85 4.48
CA ILE A 175 -8.09 -13.04 4.65
C ILE A 175 -7.70 -14.48 4.27
N ASN A 176 -8.43 -15.47 4.81
CA ASN A 176 -8.13 -16.88 4.54
C ASN A 176 -8.21 -17.19 3.04
N ARG A 177 -9.22 -16.68 2.34
CA ARG A 177 -9.35 -16.88 0.89
C ARG A 177 -8.23 -16.22 0.09
N ALA A 178 -7.83 -15.01 0.48
CA ALA A 178 -6.74 -14.30 -0.19
C ALA A 178 -5.38 -15.00 -0.08
N PHE A 179 -5.23 -15.98 0.83
CA PHE A 179 -4.03 -16.78 1.02
C PHE A 179 -4.22 -18.26 0.59
N ALA A 180 -5.38 -18.63 0.05
CA ALA A 180 -5.66 -20.01 -0.33
C ALA A 180 -5.04 -20.38 -1.70
N ASP A 181 -4.70 -19.40 -2.50
CA ASP A 181 -4.07 -19.49 -3.82
C ASP A 181 -2.59 -19.06 -3.71
#